data_955974719b4cac91e6676948ccbd63d3
#
_entry.id   955974719b4cac91e6676948ccbd63d3
#
_cell.length_a   1.000
_cell.length_b   1.000
_cell.length_c   1.000
_cell.angle_alpha   90.00
_cell.angle_beta   90.00
_cell.angle_gamma   90.00
#
_symmetry.space_group_name_H-M   'P 1'
#
loop_
_entity.id
_entity.type
_entity.pdbx_description
1 polymer ?
#
loop_
_entity_poly.entity_id
_entity_poly.type
_entity_poly.pdbx_seq_one_letter_code
_entity_poly.pdbx_strand_id
1 'polypeptide(L)'
;MNRIVEQYQAEIRRQVESAVRNWYDWNQTEDIRDEEDLSCEWELTDGMMAIAFFTAYYESEYDKGDRYTPPLLSERRSYKVKRVIIYDDESRKTIVDTTDVDIEDKL
;
A
#
# COMPACT_ATOMS: atom_id res chain seq x y z
N MET A 1 -5.46 16.05 -7.78
CA MET A 1 -5.85 15.23 -6.59
C MET A 1 -6.92 15.97 -5.78
N ASN A 2 -7.88 15.25 -5.23
CA ASN A 2 -8.90 15.81 -4.35
C ASN A 2 -8.26 16.52 -3.14
N ARG A 3 -8.80 17.69 -2.75
CA ARG A 3 -8.21 18.51 -1.68
C ARG A 3 -8.18 17.83 -0.31
N ILE A 4 -9.23 17.08 0.02
CA ILE A 4 -9.31 16.38 1.31
C ILE A 4 -8.32 15.23 1.32
N VAL A 5 -8.20 14.50 0.23
CA VAL A 5 -7.21 13.43 0.08
C VAL A 5 -5.80 13.99 0.17
N GLU A 6 -5.54 15.13 -0.46
CA GLU A 6 -4.25 15.80 -0.38
C GLU A 6 -3.89 16.20 1.06
N GLN A 7 -4.87 16.68 1.82
CA GLN A 7 -4.69 17.03 3.23
C GLN A 7 -4.20 15.83 4.08
N TYR A 8 -4.70 14.63 3.79
CA TYR A 8 -4.36 13.41 4.51
C TYR A 8 -3.35 12.51 3.78
N GLN A 9 -2.68 13.04 2.77
CA GLN A 9 -1.78 12.28 1.90
C GLN A 9 -0.70 11.52 2.66
N ALA A 10 -0.05 12.17 3.64
CA ALA A 10 1.01 11.55 4.43
C ALA A 10 0.51 10.35 5.23
N GLU A 11 -0.68 10.46 5.80
CA GLU A 11 -1.29 9.37 6.57
C GLU A 11 -1.74 8.22 5.67
N ILE A 12 -2.34 8.54 4.51
CA ILE A 12 -2.72 7.53 3.52
C ILE A 12 -1.48 6.75 3.07
N ARG A 13 -0.38 7.43 2.75
CA ARG A 13 0.89 6.78 2.37
C ARG A 13 1.38 5.84 3.46
N ARG A 14 1.39 6.28 4.70
CA ARG A 14 1.86 5.47 5.84
C ARG A 14 1.04 4.20 6.01
N GLN A 15 -0.28 4.29 5.92
CA GLN A 15 -1.18 3.15 6.08
C GLN A 15 -1.05 2.16 4.92
N VAL A 16 -1.01 2.64 3.69
CA VAL A 16 -0.84 1.80 2.49
C VAL A 16 0.54 1.14 2.49
N GLU A 17 1.59 1.87 2.82
CA GLU A 17 2.95 1.32 2.90
C GLU A 17 3.06 0.21 3.93
N SER A 18 2.44 0.37 5.09
CA SER A 18 2.38 -0.67 6.12
C SER A 18 1.69 -1.93 5.59
N ALA A 19 0.56 -1.78 4.91
CA ALA A 19 -0.16 -2.91 4.32
C ALA A 19 0.67 -3.62 3.23
N VAL A 20 1.36 -2.89 2.39
CA VAL A 20 2.22 -3.46 1.34
C VAL A 20 3.40 -4.22 1.95
N ARG A 21 4.01 -3.67 3.00
CA ARG A 21 5.12 -4.34 3.69
C ARG A 21 4.70 -5.65 4.35
N ASN A 22 3.48 -5.75 4.81
CA ASN A 22 2.95 -6.93 5.47
C ASN A 22 2.31 -7.94 4.50
N TRP A 23 2.21 -7.60 3.23
CA TRP A 23 1.58 -8.43 2.21
C TRP A 23 2.38 -9.69 1.89
N TYR A 24 3.71 -9.58 1.79
CA TYR A 24 4.62 -10.71 1.59
C TYR A 24 5.59 -10.82 2.75
N ASP A 25 5.88 -12.06 3.15
CA ASP A 25 6.90 -12.34 4.14
C ASP A 25 8.30 -12.01 3.61
N TRP A 26 9.18 -11.67 4.52
CA TRP A 26 10.60 -11.52 4.24
C TRP A 26 11.24 -12.88 3.96
N ASN A 27 12.39 -12.89 3.28
CA ASN A 27 13.19 -14.09 2.99
C ASN A 27 12.54 -15.05 1.97
N GLN A 28 11.94 -14.50 0.92
CA GLN A 28 11.54 -15.32 -0.22
C GLN A 28 12.77 -15.93 -0.89
N THR A 29 12.69 -17.22 -1.24
CA THR A 29 13.79 -17.96 -1.90
C THR A 29 13.46 -18.30 -3.34
N GLU A 30 12.58 -17.55 -3.96
CA GLU A 30 12.10 -17.74 -5.32
C GLU A 30 12.02 -16.42 -6.06
N ASP A 31 12.08 -16.49 -7.38
CA ASP A 31 11.75 -15.36 -8.23
C ASP A 31 10.23 -15.23 -8.28
N ILE A 32 9.72 -14.13 -7.74
CA ILE A 32 8.28 -13.88 -7.64
C ILE A 32 7.98 -12.55 -8.32
N ARG A 33 6.85 -12.53 -9.05
CA ARG A 33 6.26 -11.29 -9.55
C ARG A 33 4.75 -11.39 -9.34
N ASP A 34 4.23 -10.53 -8.49
CA ASP A 34 2.83 -10.54 -8.12
C ASP A 34 2.24 -9.13 -8.09
N GLU A 35 0.96 -9.07 -8.36
CA GLU A 35 0.16 -7.83 -8.37
C GLU A 35 -1.20 -8.17 -7.79
N GLU A 36 -1.66 -7.40 -6.80
CA GLU A 36 -2.94 -7.65 -6.16
C GLU A 36 -3.63 -6.34 -5.79
N ASP A 37 -4.96 -6.31 -5.97
CA ASP A 37 -5.78 -5.20 -5.51
C ASP A 37 -6.15 -5.46 -4.05
N LEU A 38 -5.75 -4.53 -3.19
CA LEU A 38 -5.91 -4.61 -1.74
C LEU A 38 -6.63 -3.36 -1.22
N SER A 39 -7.04 -3.43 0.02
CA SER A 39 -7.60 -2.28 0.72
C SER A 39 -7.15 -2.26 2.17
N CYS A 40 -7.11 -1.06 2.76
CA CYS A 40 -6.90 -0.89 4.19
C CYS A 40 -7.84 0.18 4.72
N GLU A 41 -8.25 0.02 5.97
CA GLU A 41 -9.15 0.93 6.67
C GLU A 41 -8.51 1.35 7.99
N TRP A 42 -8.64 2.63 8.34
CA TRP A 42 -8.11 3.16 9.59
C TRP A 42 -8.91 4.38 10.04
N GLU A 43 -8.79 4.73 11.32
CA GLU A 43 -9.37 5.95 11.86
C GLU A 43 -8.45 7.14 11.56
N LEU A 44 -9.00 8.18 10.92
CA LEU A 44 -8.26 9.41 10.63
C LEU A 44 -8.12 10.29 11.85
N THR A 45 -9.25 10.82 12.32
CA THR A 45 -9.32 11.73 13.46
C THR A 45 -10.81 11.98 13.77
N ASP A 46 -11.12 12.29 15.01
CA ASP A 46 -12.45 12.78 15.44
C ASP A 46 -13.67 12.03 14.86
N GLY A 47 -13.61 10.71 14.86
CA GLY A 47 -14.75 9.89 14.41
C GLY A 47 -14.86 9.74 12.90
N MET A 48 -13.83 10.10 12.14
CA MET A 48 -13.75 9.84 10.71
C MET A 48 -12.92 8.60 10.42
N MET A 49 -13.43 7.77 9.51
CA MET A 49 -12.73 6.58 9.02
C MET A 49 -12.32 6.78 7.57
N ALA A 50 -11.20 6.18 7.19
CA ALA A 50 -10.72 6.19 5.82
C ALA A 50 -10.49 4.78 5.32
N ILE A 51 -10.81 4.56 4.05
CA ILE A 51 -10.51 3.33 3.32
C ILE A 51 -9.71 3.71 2.09
N ALA A 52 -8.55 3.09 1.89
CA ALA A 52 -7.78 3.23 0.67
C ALA A 52 -7.81 1.92 -0.11
N PHE A 53 -8.16 2.01 -1.38
CA PHE A 53 -8.08 0.90 -2.34
C PHE A 53 -6.84 1.13 -3.19
N PHE A 54 -5.97 0.15 -3.24
CA PHE A 54 -4.69 0.27 -3.93
C PHE A 54 -4.30 -1.03 -4.61
N THR A 55 -3.46 -0.92 -5.62
CA THR A 55 -2.80 -2.07 -6.23
C THR A 55 -1.40 -2.17 -5.64
N ALA A 56 -1.06 -3.33 -5.11
CA ALA A 56 0.26 -3.62 -4.59
C ALA A 56 1.04 -4.47 -5.61
N TYR A 57 2.32 -4.18 -5.74
CA TYR A 57 3.24 -4.89 -6.64
C TYR A 57 4.38 -5.45 -5.83
N TYR A 58 4.71 -6.70 -6.06
CA TYR A 58 5.81 -7.38 -5.42
C TYR A 58 6.67 -8.07 -6.48
N GLU A 59 7.96 -7.85 -6.41
CA GLU A 59 8.93 -8.51 -7.26
C GLU A 59 10.12 -8.94 -6.41
N SER A 60 10.52 -10.20 -6.53
CA SER A 60 11.73 -10.71 -5.91
C SER A 60 12.57 -11.48 -6.90
N GLU A 61 13.88 -11.35 -6.76
CA GLU A 61 14.86 -12.14 -7.47
C GLU A 61 15.77 -12.77 -6.43
N TYR A 62 15.88 -14.09 -6.47
CA TYR A 62 16.71 -14.84 -5.54
C TYR A 62 17.86 -15.50 -6.27
N ASP A 63 19.08 -15.15 -5.86
CA ASP A 63 20.30 -15.79 -6.29
C ASP A 63 20.82 -16.63 -5.12
N LYS A 64 20.79 -17.95 -5.28
CA LYS A 64 21.26 -18.85 -4.23
C LYS A 64 22.78 -18.85 -4.04
N GLY A 65 23.48 -18.10 -4.90
CA GLY A 65 24.93 -17.99 -4.83
C GLY A 65 25.65 -19.26 -5.26
N ASP A 66 26.95 -19.27 -5.01
CA ASP A 66 27.83 -20.40 -5.25
C ASP A 66 28.84 -20.54 -4.11
N ARG A 67 29.91 -21.32 -4.35
CA ARG A 67 30.98 -21.54 -3.37
C ARG A 67 31.62 -20.22 -2.88
N TYR A 68 31.70 -19.21 -3.72
CA TYR A 68 32.41 -17.95 -3.47
C TYR A 68 31.50 -16.76 -3.22
N THR A 69 30.22 -16.89 -3.58
CA THR A 69 29.24 -15.80 -3.51
C THR A 69 28.08 -16.22 -2.62
N PRO A 70 27.79 -15.47 -1.54
CA PRO A 70 26.67 -15.79 -0.66
C PRO A 70 25.33 -15.61 -1.38
N PRO A 71 24.26 -16.27 -0.90
CA PRO A 71 22.91 -16.05 -1.43
C PRO A 71 22.48 -14.58 -1.32
N LEU A 72 21.77 -14.09 -2.32
CA LEU A 72 21.29 -12.72 -2.37
C LEU A 72 19.82 -12.71 -2.76
N LEU A 73 19.00 -12.04 -1.95
CA LEU A 73 17.62 -11.72 -2.27
C LEU A 73 17.52 -10.25 -2.64
N SER A 74 17.01 -9.98 -3.84
CA SER A 74 16.63 -8.63 -4.27
C SER A 74 15.11 -8.54 -4.26
N GLU A 75 14.58 -7.58 -3.52
CA GLU A 75 13.14 -7.42 -3.33
C GLU A 75 12.72 -6.00 -3.66
N ARG A 76 11.60 -5.86 -4.38
CA ARG A 76 10.99 -4.58 -4.71
C ARG A 76 9.51 -4.62 -4.38
N ARG A 77 9.06 -3.60 -3.69
CA ARG A 77 7.64 -3.40 -3.39
C ARG A 77 7.23 -2.01 -3.84
N SER A 78 6.05 -1.92 -4.43
CA SER A 78 5.47 -0.65 -4.83
C SER A 78 3.96 -0.70 -4.72
N TYR A 79 3.34 0.45 -4.81
CA TYR A 79 1.88 0.56 -4.76
C TYR A 79 1.39 1.76 -5.55
N LYS A 80 0.12 1.68 -5.93
CA LYS A 80 -0.63 2.79 -6.52
C LYS A 80 -2.01 2.83 -5.90
N VAL A 81 -2.34 3.93 -5.24
CA VAL A 81 -3.67 4.14 -4.67
C VAL A 81 -4.64 4.52 -5.79
N LYS A 82 -5.78 3.84 -5.84
CA LYS A 82 -6.78 4.02 -6.91
C LYS A 82 -8.03 4.73 -6.45
N ARG A 83 -8.40 4.58 -5.19
CA ARG A 83 -9.64 5.15 -4.64
C ARG A 83 -9.47 5.38 -3.15
N VAL A 84 -10.04 6.47 -2.66
CA VAL A 84 -10.10 6.77 -1.23
C VAL A 84 -11.52 7.11 -0.86
N ILE A 85 -12.01 6.50 0.22
CA ILE A 85 -13.30 6.80 0.81
C ILE A 85 -13.07 7.28 2.23
N ILE A 86 -13.65 8.42 2.58
CA ILE A 86 -13.66 8.95 3.94
C ILE A 86 -15.11 9.07 4.36
N TYR A 87 -15.46 8.50 5.50
CA TYR A 87 -16.82 8.52 6.01
C TYR A 87 -16.85 8.83 7.51
N ASP A 88 -18.00 9.32 7.97
CA ASP A 88 -18.25 9.53 9.38
C ASP A 88 -18.56 8.18 10.05
N ASP A 89 -17.81 7.82 11.07
CA ASP A 89 -17.93 6.52 11.75
C ASP A 89 -19.27 6.37 12.47
N GLU A 90 -19.79 7.46 13.03
CA GLU A 90 -21.06 7.43 13.78
C GLU A 90 -22.27 7.35 12.85
N SER A 91 -22.37 8.27 11.89
CA SER A 91 -23.52 8.34 10.97
C SER A 91 -23.40 7.44 9.75
N ARG A 92 -22.21 6.92 9.47
CA ARG A 92 -21.86 6.14 8.26
C ARG A 92 -22.06 6.91 6.95
N LYS A 93 -22.13 8.24 7.01
CA LYS A 93 -22.24 9.06 5.81
C LYS A 93 -20.88 9.24 5.16
N THR A 94 -20.86 9.05 3.85
CA THR A 94 -19.66 9.28 3.05
C THR A 94 -19.39 10.78 2.94
N ILE A 95 -18.20 11.19 3.34
CA ILE A 95 -17.71 12.57 3.21
C ILE A 95 -16.99 12.74 1.88
N VAL A 96 -16.12 11.78 1.53
CA VAL A 96 -15.36 11.77 0.28
C VAL A 96 -15.36 10.36 -0.29
N ASP A 97 -15.60 10.23 -1.57
CA ASP A 97 -15.40 9.00 -2.33
C ASP A 97 -14.84 9.42 -3.68
N THR A 98 -13.56 9.20 -3.90
CA THR A 98 -12.88 9.72 -5.07
C THR A 98 -11.86 8.74 -5.65
N THR A 99 -11.78 8.74 -6.98
CA THR A 99 -10.70 8.09 -7.73
C THR A 99 -9.65 9.11 -8.19
N ASP A 100 -9.87 10.39 -7.90
CA ASP A 100 -8.91 11.47 -8.18
C ASP A 100 -7.81 11.46 -7.12
N VAL A 101 -6.96 10.46 -7.20
CA VAL A 101 -5.88 10.19 -6.24
C VAL A 101 -4.58 9.95 -7.01
N ASP A 102 -3.58 10.74 -6.68
CA ASP A 102 -2.24 10.61 -7.26
C ASP A 102 -1.25 10.28 -6.13
N ILE A 103 -1.37 9.07 -5.62
CA ILE A 103 -0.52 8.54 -4.56
C ILE A 103 0.05 7.21 -5.02
N GLU A 104 1.34 7.19 -5.31
CA GLU A 104 2.07 5.99 -5.66
C GLU A 104 3.51 6.10 -5.19
N ASP A 105 4.15 5.01 -4.87
CA ASP A 105 5.55 5.00 -4.47
C ASP A 105 6.17 3.62 -4.59
N LYS A 106 7.50 3.62 -4.53
CA LYS A 106 8.33 2.42 -4.43
C LYS A 106 8.92 2.36 -3.03
N LEU A 107 8.86 1.20 -2.44
CA LEU A 107 9.39 0.97 -1.09
C LEU A 107 10.79 0.35 -1.12
#